data_d5fd0e720e859a3391ef524f5e7f8da7
#
_entry.id   d5fd0e720e859a3391ef524f5e7f8da7
#
_cell.length_a   1.000
_cell.length_b   1.000
_cell.length_c   1.000
_cell.angle_alpha   90.00
_cell.angle_beta   90.00
_cell.angle_gamma   90.00
#
_symmetry.space_group_name_H-M   'P 1'
#
loop_
_entity.id
_entity.type
_entity.pdbx_description
1 polymer ?
#
loop_
_entity_poly.entity_id
_entity_poly.type
_entity_poly.pdbx_seq_one_letter_code
_entity_poly.pdbx_strand_id
1 'polypeptide(L)'
;IQENLTSDLTQEYYRLGILDDAGSDQWRITLANKDYKLCDTYPNALVIPKKISDEELYISAAFRSGQRLPVLCWGDKNNGATLWRSSQPKAGVSGSCSTDEKYLDIIAKSCIHRKGITQGGITEPILHIVDCRPRTSAMANRAAGAGYESQANYPNARLDFYNIGNIHVMRDSHKNLCNIILNSNQNDINFSKQIEDTQWLSHVRLVLKASWETANFVIKGMPVLVHCSHGWDRTSQVCSLAELFLDSFYRTIDGFRILIDKEWCSFGHPFHLRAAHTQDKNNRQDDQISPIFLQFIECTWQIVKQYPTYFEFNLKYLLVIADHTYSGRFGNFLFNSDLDREAYGSKNKCA
;
A
#
# COMPACT_ATOMS: atom_id res chain seq x y z
N ILE A 1 -0.16 12.28 -25.38
CA ILE A 1 -0.12 12.34 -23.90
C ILE A 1 -1.31 11.54 -23.29
N GLN A 2 -2.46 11.44 -23.96
CA GLN A 2 -3.69 10.81 -23.44
C GLN A 2 -3.72 9.27 -23.49
N GLU A 3 -2.99 8.64 -24.40
CA GLU A 3 -2.99 7.17 -24.54
C GLU A 3 -2.06 6.43 -23.56
N ASN A 4 -1.18 7.16 -22.86
CA ASN A 4 -0.11 6.55 -22.05
C ASN A 4 -0.48 6.21 -20.61
N LEU A 5 -1.52 6.78 -20.02
CA LEU A 5 -1.80 6.64 -18.57
C LEU A 5 -2.36 5.26 -18.17
N THR A 6 -3.08 4.58 -19.05
CA THR A 6 -3.52 3.19 -18.81
C THR A 6 -2.43 2.16 -19.12
N SER A 7 -1.39 2.54 -19.85
CA SER A 7 -0.24 1.72 -20.16
C SER A 7 0.86 1.80 -19.07
N ASP A 8 0.87 2.85 -18.26
CA ASP A 8 1.94 3.14 -17.31
C ASP A 8 2.13 2.01 -16.27
N LEU A 9 1.05 1.46 -15.71
CA LEU A 9 1.16 0.38 -14.71
C LEU A 9 1.79 -0.89 -15.31
N THR A 10 1.39 -1.29 -16.51
CA THR A 10 1.98 -2.45 -17.19
C THR A 10 3.43 -2.20 -17.58
N GLN A 11 3.72 -1.01 -18.11
CA GLN A 11 5.09 -0.59 -18.46
C GLN A 11 5.99 -0.57 -17.23
N GLU A 12 5.46 -0.22 -16.06
CA GLU A 12 6.22 -0.23 -14.81
C GLU A 12 6.72 -1.63 -14.46
N TYR A 13 5.92 -2.68 -14.67
CA TYR A 13 6.38 -4.06 -14.46
C TYR A 13 7.46 -4.51 -15.46
N TYR A 14 7.43 -4.00 -16.70
CA TYR A 14 8.51 -4.18 -17.66
C TYR A 14 9.77 -3.42 -17.23
N ARG A 15 9.66 -2.16 -16.79
CA ARG A 15 10.78 -1.38 -16.26
C ARG A 15 11.47 -2.09 -15.08
N LEU A 16 10.69 -2.66 -14.18
CA LEU A 16 11.18 -3.44 -13.03
C LEU A 16 11.83 -4.77 -13.45
N GLY A 17 11.66 -5.20 -14.71
CA GLY A 17 12.17 -6.48 -15.20
C GLY A 17 11.49 -7.69 -14.58
N ILE A 18 10.26 -7.51 -14.08
CA ILE A 18 9.37 -8.58 -13.61
C ILE A 18 8.74 -9.31 -14.81
N LEU A 19 8.41 -8.54 -15.84
CA LEU A 19 7.93 -9.02 -17.13
C LEU A 19 8.98 -8.67 -18.19
N ASP A 20 9.11 -9.51 -19.18
CA ASP A 20 9.90 -9.28 -20.40
C ASP A 20 9.10 -9.69 -21.64
N ASP A 21 9.60 -9.37 -22.85
CA ASP A 21 8.95 -9.67 -24.10
C ASP A 21 8.86 -11.19 -24.39
N ALA A 22 9.72 -12.00 -23.77
CA ALA A 22 9.69 -13.46 -23.87
C ALA A 22 8.69 -14.08 -22.88
N GLY A 23 8.16 -13.28 -21.95
CA GLY A 23 7.30 -13.71 -20.86
C GLY A 23 8.07 -14.26 -19.65
N SER A 24 7.65 -13.85 -18.46
CA SER A 24 8.27 -14.34 -17.23
C SER A 24 7.91 -15.81 -16.97
N ASP A 25 8.86 -16.58 -16.45
CA ASP A 25 8.61 -17.96 -16.02
C ASP A 25 7.77 -18.03 -14.75
N GLN A 26 7.78 -16.98 -13.93
CA GLN A 26 7.14 -16.95 -12.61
C GLN A 26 5.85 -16.14 -12.58
N TRP A 27 5.77 -15.05 -13.37
CA TRP A 27 4.70 -14.06 -13.31
C TRP A 27 3.94 -13.96 -14.63
N ARG A 28 2.70 -13.56 -14.55
CA ARG A 28 1.89 -13.22 -15.73
C ARG A 28 1.00 -12.03 -15.45
N ILE A 29 0.65 -11.29 -16.49
CA ILE A 29 -0.47 -10.37 -16.45
C ILE A 29 -1.76 -11.19 -16.56
N THR A 30 -2.73 -10.88 -15.70
CA THR A 30 -4.10 -11.37 -15.85
C THR A 30 -5.04 -10.21 -16.13
N LEU A 31 -6.03 -10.48 -16.99
CA LEU A 31 -7.17 -9.61 -17.25
C LEU A 31 -8.43 -10.09 -16.53
N ALA A 32 -8.31 -10.98 -15.52
CA ALA A 32 -9.45 -11.42 -14.72
C ALA A 32 -10.21 -10.26 -14.06
N ASN A 33 -9.50 -9.12 -13.83
CA ASN A 33 -10.12 -7.89 -13.33
C ASN A 33 -10.55 -6.92 -14.45
N LYS A 34 -10.60 -7.36 -15.72
CA LYS A 34 -11.12 -6.51 -16.79
C LYS A 34 -12.55 -6.08 -16.46
N ASP A 35 -12.85 -4.81 -16.70
CA ASP A 35 -14.12 -4.17 -16.34
C ASP A 35 -14.43 -4.26 -14.83
N TYR A 36 -13.37 -4.36 -13.99
CA TYR A 36 -13.41 -4.40 -12.52
C TYR A 36 -14.25 -5.54 -11.91
N LYS A 37 -14.36 -6.68 -12.65
CA LYS A 37 -15.25 -7.81 -12.28
C LYS A 37 -14.75 -8.61 -11.08
N LEU A 38 -13.44 -8.67 -10.87
CA LEU A 38 -12.83 -9.42 -9.75
C LEU A 38 -12.74 -8.57 -8.48
N CYS A 39 -12.34 -7.30 -8.64
CA CYS A 39 -12.18 -6.35 -7.53
C CYS A 39 -12.36 -4.93 -8.09
N ASP A 40 -13.40 -4.23 -7.66
CA ASP A 40 -13.79 -2.90 -8.12
C ASP A 40 -12.81 -1.78 -7.72
N THR A 41 -11.92 -2.05 -6.77
CA THR A 41 -10.93 -1.11 -6.24
C THR A 41 -9.48 -1.44 -6.64
N TYR A 42 -9.29 -2.40 -7.54
CA TYR A 42 -7.99 -2.74 -8.14
C TYR A 42 -7.93 -2.34 -9.62
N PRO A 43 -6.74 -2.17 -10.20
CA PRO A 43 -6.61 -1.89 -11.63
C PRO A 43 -7.10 -3.06 -12.51
N ASN A 44 -7.47 -2.76 -13.75
CA ASN A 44 -7.98 -3.75 -14.72
C ASN A 44 -6.98 -4.89 -15.04
N ALA A 45 -5.68 -4.60 -15.01
CA ALA A 45 -4.62 -5.58 -15.23
C ALA A 45 -3.84 -5.80 -13.91
N LEU A 46 -3.60 -7.05 -13.57
CA LEU A 46 -2.88 -7.44 -12.36
C LEU A 46 -1.70 -8.34 -12.71
N VAL A 47 -0.60 -8.24 -11.97
CA VAL A 47 0.52 -9.18 -12.06
C VAL A 47 0.43 -10.18 -10.90
N ILE A 48 0.43 -11.46 -11.27
CA ILE A 48 0.19 -12.59 -10.36
C ILE A 48 1.15 -13.74 -10.67
N PRO A 49 1.25 -14.75 -9.79
CA PRO A 49 2.00 -15.97 -10.11
C PRO A 49 1.40 -16.71 -11.31
N LYS A 50 2.25 -17.11 -12.25
CA LYS A 50 1.82 -17.84 -13.47
C LYS A 50 1.12 -19.17 -13.17
N LYS A 51 1.44 -19.78 -12.01
CA LYS A 51 0.89 -21.06 -11.54
C LYS A 51 -0.53 -20.98 -10.97
N ILE A 52 -1.08 -19.77 -10.83
CA ILE A 52 -2.45 -19.55 -10.35
C ILE A 52 -3.35 -19.31 -11.55
N SER A 53 -4.47 -20.05 -11.63
CA SER A 53 -5.49 -19.85 -12.68
C SER A 53 -6.39 -18.65 -12.36
N ASP A 54 -7.15 -18.17 -13.35
CA ASP A 54 -8.08 -17.07 -13.13
C ASP A 54 -9.26 -17.51 -12.24
N GLU A 55 -9.69 -18.76 -12.27
CA GLU A 55 -10.71 -19.32 -11.35
C GLU A 55 -10.20 -19.30 -9.90
N GLU A 56 -8.94 -19.66 -9.67
CA GLU A 56 -8.32 -19.61 -8.35
C GLU A 56 -8.21 -18.18 -7.82
N LEU A 57 -8.05 -17.17 -8.69
CA LEU A 57 -8.07 -15.76 -8.28
C LEU A 57 -9.42 -15.36 -7.70
N TYR A 58 -10.55 -15.78 -8.32
CA TYR A 58 -11.88 -15.48 -7.78
C TYR A 58 -12.08 -16.11 -6.41
N ILE A 59 -11.58 -17.32 -6.17
CA ILE A 59 -11.66 -18.01 -4.88
C ILE A 59 -10.84 -17.25 -3.81
N SER A 60 -9.58 -16.91 -4.11
CA SER A 60 -8.73 -16.15 -3.20
C SER A 60 -9.30 -14.76 -2.93
N ALA A 61 -9.80 -14.05 -3.97
CA ALA A 61 -10.44 -12.75 -3.81
C ALA A 61 -11.67 -12.83 -2.91
N ALA A 62 -12.53 -13.83 -3.07
CA ALA A 62 -13.70 -14.02 -2.21
C ALA A 62 -13.32 -14.21 -0.73
N PHE A 63 -12.14 -14.77 -0.45
CA PHE A 63 -11.62 -14.96 0.90
C PHE A 63 -10.95 -13.70 1.48
N ARG A 64 -10.71 -12.67 0.68
CA ARG A 64 -10.11 -11.40 1.12
C ARG A 64 -11.17 -10.30 1.29
N SER A 65 -10.97 -9.40 2.25
CA SER A 65 -11.90 -8.27 2.47
C SER A 65 -11.93 -7.36 1.25
N GLY A 66 -13.14 -7.01 0.78
CA GLY A 66 -13.31 -6.21 -0.44
C GLY A 66 -12.74 -6.87 -1.70
N GLN A 67 -12.62 -8.22 -1.70
CA GLN A 67 -12.07 -9.01 -2.81
C GLN A 67 -10.62 -8.63 -3.20
N ARG A 68 -9.89 -7.94 -2.31
CA ARG A 68 -8.56 -7.43 -2.55
C ARG A 68 -7.51 -8.51 -2.28
N LEU A 69 -7.37 -9.44 -3.24
CA LEU A 69 -6.43 -10.56 -3.20
C LEU A 69 -4.97 -10.08 -3.22
N PRO A 70 -3.98 -10.97 -2.91
CA PRO A 70 -2.58 -10.64 -3.05
C PRO A 70 -2.21 -10.33 -4.50
N VAL A 71 -1.59 -9.16 -4.74
CA VAL A 71 -1.10 -8.74 -6.06
C VAL A 71 0.31 -8.18 -5.94
N LEU A 72 1.12 -8.41 -6.98
CA LEU A 72 2.48 -7.90 -7.04
C LEU A 72 2.47 -6.39 -7.24
N CYS A 73 3.24 -5.66 -6.44
CA CYS A 73 3.42 -4.22 -6.62
C CYS A 73 4.87 -3.83 -6.97
N TRP A 74 5.87 -4.60 -6.54
CA TRP A 74 7.26 -4.33 -6.89
C TRP A 74 8.11 -5.61 -6.85
N GLY A 75 9.22 -5.67 -7.58
CA GLY A 75 10.16 -6.77 -7.51
C GLY A 75 11.56 -6.37 -7.95
N ASP A 76 12.55 -7.04 -7.37
CA ASP A 76 13.95 -6.87 -7.70
C ASP A 76 14.42 -7.97 -8.67
N LYS A 77 14.69 -7.58 -9.91
CA LYS A 77 15.22 -8.50 -10.92
C LYS A 77 16.60 -9.12 -10.55
N ASN A 78 17.35 -8.50 -9.65
CA ASN A 78 18.69 -8.96 -9.29
C ASN A 78 18.65 -10.06 -8.23
N ASN A 79 17.85 -9.91 -7.19
CA ASN A 79 17.73 -10.90 -6.09
C ASN A 79 16.45 -11.74 -6.15
N GLY A 80 15.47 -11.36 -7.00
CA GLY A 80 14.21 -12.06 -7.18
C GLY A 80 13.18 -11.82 -6.10
N ALA A 81 13.48 -10.98 -5.11
CA ALA A 81 12.54 -10.63 -4.07
C ALA A 81 11.37 -9.82 -4.61
N THR A 82 10.21 -9.99 -3.99
CA THR A 82 8.96 -9.38 -4.45
C THR A 82 8.20 -8.75 -3.30
N LEU A 83 7.56 -7.63 -3.58
CA LEU A 83 6.65 -6.93 -2.68
C LEU A 83 5.22 -7.09 -3.18
N TRP A 84 4.35 -7.56 -2.30
CA TRP A 84 2.95 -7.85 -2.56
C TRP A 84 2.07 -7.01 -1.65
N ARG A 85 0.84 -6.77 -2.08
CA ARG A 85 -0.18 -6.11 -1.26
C ARG A 85 -1.52 -6.83 -1.33
N SER A 86 -2.29 -6.77 -0.24
CA SER A 86 -3.65 -7.32 -0.17
C SER A 86 -4.48 -6.63 0.92
N SER A 87 -5.70 -7.11 1.12
CA SER A 87 -6.48 -6.93 2.34
C SER A 87 -6.32 -8.12 3.28
N GLN A 88 -6.90 -8.00 4.49
CA GLN A 88 -6.96 -9.09 5.46
C GLN A 88 -7.77 -10.29 4.94
N PRO A 89 -7.43 -11.54 5.33
CA PRO A 89 -8.25 -12.72 5.05
C PRO A 89 -9.54 -12.71 5.89
N LYS A 90 -10.59 -13.36 5.38
CA LYS A 90 -11.84 -13.62 6.10
C LYS A 90 -11.74 -14.95 6.87
N ALA A 91 -10.69 -15.08 7.67
CA ALA A 91 -10.39 -16.32 8.39
C ALA A 91 -11.31 -16.53 9.60
N GLY A 92 -11.85 -15.48 10.22
CA GLY A 92 -12.63 -15.62 11.44
C GLY A 92 -11.89 -16.39 12.52
N VAL A 93 -12.62 -17.16 13.31
CA VAL A 93 -12.01 -18.00 14.37
C VAL A 93 -11.38 -19.27 13.80
N SER A 94 -11.99 -19.89 12.79
CA SER A 94 -11.60 -21.20 12.26
C SER A 94 -11.69 -21.33 10.73
N GLY A 95 -11.92 -20.22 10.00
CA GLY A 95 -12.00 -20.24 8.55
C GLY A 95 -10.64 -20.42 7.89
N SER A 96 -10.61 -21.15 6.79
CA SER A 96 -9.44 -21.40 5.95
C SER A 96 -9.83 -21.37 4.47
N CYS A 97 -8.85 -21.18 3.60
CA CYS A 97 -9.04 -21.24 2.15
C CYS A 97 -7.77 -21.84 1.53
N SER A 98 -7.85 -23.10 1.14
CA SER A 98 -6.71 -23.82 0.58
C SER A 98 -6.14 -23.16 -0.69
N THR A 99 -6.97 -22.48 -1.46
CA THR A 99 -6.53 -21.72 -2.64
C THR A 99 -5.71 -20.50 -2.25
N ASP A 100 -6.13 -19.76 -1.23
CA ASP A 100 -5.37 -18.60 -0.73
C ASP A 100 -4.05 -19.05 -0.05
N GLU A 101 -4.09 -20.15 0.69
CA GLU A 101 -2.91 -20.80 1.29
C GLU A 101 -1.91 -21.24 0.22
N LYS A 102 -2.39 -21.92 -0.84
CA LYS A 102 -1.58 -22.28 -2.02
C LYS A 102 -0.98 -21.05 -2.69
N TYR A 103 -1.76 -19.97 -2.81
CA TYR A 103 -1.30 -18.73 -3.44
C TYR A 103 -0.12 -18.13 -2.67
N LEU A 104 -0.23 -17.99 -1.35
CA LEU A 104 0.85 -17.46 -0.52
C LEU A 104 2.07 -18.40 -0.48
N ASP A 105 1.86 -19.72 -0.53
CA ASP A 105 2.95 -20.69 -0.62
C ASP A 105 3.74 -20.56 -1.94
N ILE A 106 3.07 -20.30 -3.06
CA ILE A 106 3.74 -20.02 -4.34
C ILE A 106 4.57 -18.74 -4.26
N ILE A 107 4.04 -17.69 -3.63
CA ILE A 107 4.78 -16.44 -3.41
C ILE A 107 6.01 -16.70 -2.53
N ALA A 108 5.85 -17.42 -1.42
CA ALA A 108 6.96 -17.79 -0.53
C ALA A 108 8.09 -18.49 -1.28
N LYS A 109 7.75 -19.41 -2.16
CA LYS A 109 8.70 -20.22 -2.96
C LYS A 109 9.29 -19.51 -4.16
N SER A 110 8.80 -18.34 -4.55
CA SER A 110 9.23 -17.62 -5.76
C SER A 110 10.70 -17.17 -5.74
N CYS A 111 11.25 -16.92 -4.56
CA CYS A 111 12.63 -16.44 -4.42
C CYS A 111 13.69 -17.53 -4.34
N ILE A 112 13.32 -18.82 -4.24
CA ILE A 112 14.26 -19.93 -4.06
C ILE A 112 15.07 -20.24 -5.32
N HIS A 113 14.56 -19.91 -6.50
CA HIS A 113 15.16 -20.31 -7.77
C HIS A 113 16.38 -19.49 -8.20
N ARG A 114 16.79 -18.46 -7.47
CA ARG A 114 18.06 -17.77 -7.73
C ARG A 114 19.18 -18.40 -6.92
N LYS A 115 19.95 -19.27 -7.61
CA LYS A 115 21.16 -19.91 -7.10
C LYS A 115 22.08 -18.89 -6.41
N GLY A 116 22.34 -19.08 -5.13
CA GLY A 116 23.46 -18.45 -4.44
C GLY A 116 23.17 -17.71 -3.15
N ILE A 117 21.94 -17.57 -2.70
CA ILE A 117 21.63 -16.93 -1.40
C ILE A 117 21.34 -18.02 -0.36
N THR A 118 22.33 -18.81 -0.06
CA THR A 118 22.43 -19.53 1.21
C THR A 118 23.14 -18.63 2.21
N GLN A 119 22.50 -17.57 2.67
CA GLN A 119 22.97 -16.86 3.86
C GLN A 119 22.35 -17.49 5.09
N GLY A 120 23.17 -18.25 5.83
CA GLY A 120 22.87 -18.59 7.23
C GLY A 120 21.92 -19.74 7.47
N GLY A 121 21.93 -20.82 6.65
CA GLY A 121 21.29 -22.09 7.05
C GLY A 121 19.76 -22.10 7.09
N ILE A 122 19.07 -21.12 6.53
CA ILE A 122 17.61 -21.14 6.35
C ILE A 122 17.33 -21.95 5.10
N THR A 123 16.86 -23.19 5.30
CA THR A 123 16.56 -24.14 4.23
C THR A 123 15.12 -24.04 3.70
N GLU A 124 14.29 -23.17 4.26
CA GLU A 124 12.87 -23.06 3.90
C GLU A 124 12.51 -21.67 3.40
N PRO A 125 11.66 -21.60 2.36
CA PRO A 125 11.14 -20.33 1.86
C PRO A 125 10.21 -19.71 2.89
N ILE A 126 10.42 -18.44 3.22
CA ILE A 126 9.57 -17.72 4.17
C ILE A 126 9.03 -16.47 3.49
N LEU A 127 7.71 -16.38 3.40
CA LEU A 127 7.01 -15.13 3.09
C LEU A 127 6.88 -14.29 4.35
N HIS A 128 7.44 -13.08 4.36
CA HIS A 128 7.19 -12.14 5.44
C HIS A 128 5.85 -11.44 5.23
N ILE A 129 4.95 -11.54 6.19
CA ILE A 129 3.65 -10.84 6.19
C ILE A 129 3.75 -9.66 7.17
N VAL A 130 3.62 -8.47 6.61
CA VAL A 130 3.60 -7.20 7.33
C VAL A 130 2.14 -6.81 7.53
N ASP A 131 1.56 -7.14 8.67
CA ASP A 131 0.26 -6.61 9.07
C ASP A 131 0.46 -5.23 9.71
N CYS A 132 0.03 -4.20 9.00
CA CYS A 132 0.20 -2.81 9.45
C CYS A 132 -0.52 -2.52 10.77
N ARG A 133 -1.51 -3.32 11.16
CA ARG A 133 -2.41 -3.07 12.30
C ARG A 133 -1.75 -3.37 13.64
N PRO A 134 -2.29 -2.81 14.74
CA PRO A 134 -2.10 -3.37 16.07
C PRO A 134 -2.68 -4.78 16.15
N ARG A 135 -1.98 -5.67 16.84
CA ARG A 135 -2.44 -7.06 17.06
C ARG A 135 -3.84 -7.13 17.67
N THR A 136 -4.13 -6.23 18.61
CA THR A 136 -5.45 -6.13 19.25
C THR A 136 -6.57 -5.83 18.26
N SER A 137 -6.33 -4.92 17.31
CA SER A 137 -7.28 -4.61 16.22
C SER A 137 -7.48 -5.80 15.28
N ALA A 138 -6.41 -6.52 14.94
CA ALA A 138 -6.49 -7.70 14.11
C ALA A 138 -7.26 -8.84 14.79
N MET A 139 -7.11 -9.02 16.10
CA MET A 139 -7.87 -9.98 16.90
C MET A 139 -9.36 -9.59 16.99
N ALA A 140 -9.68 -8.32 17.17
CA ALA A 140 -11.06 -7.84 17.14
C ALA A 140 -11.73 -8.12 15.78
N ASN A 141 -11.03 -7.84 14.68
CA ASN A 141 -11.51 -8.16 13.34
C ASN A 141 -11.71 -9.68 13.14
N ARG A 142 -10.87 -10.52 13.75
CA ARG A 142 -11.03 -11.97 13.71
C ARG A 142 -12.31 -12.44 14.38
N ALA A 143 -12.69 -11.85 15.49
CA ALA A 143 -13.96 -12.12 16.14
C ALA A 143 -15.17 -11.69 15.28
N ALA A 144 -14.99 -10.71 14.40
CA ALA A 144 -15.99 -10.22 13.45
C ALA A 144 -15.98 -10.94 12.07
N GLY A 145 -15.29 -12.09 11.95
CA GLY A 145 -15.26 -12.89 10.72
C GLY A 145 -14.14 -12.58 9.72
N ALA A 146 -13.33 -11.53 9.99
CA ALA A 146 -12.10 -11.23 9.25
C ALA A 146 -10.87 -11.81 9.96
N GLY A 147 -9.68 -11.22 9.87
CA GLY A 147 -8.58 -11.68 10.70
C GLY A 147 -7.19 -11.48 10.12
N TYR A 148 -6.37 -12.50 10.24
CA TYR A 148 -4.98 -12.54 9.81
C TYR A 148 -4.55 -13.99 9.54
N GLU A 149 -3.46 -14.17 8.83
CA GLU A 149 -2.89 -15.46 8.46
C GLU A 149 -2.36 -16.19 9.70
N SER A 150 -2.88 -17.40 9.94
CA SER A 150 -2.42 -18.24 11.05
C SER A 150 -1.26 -19.12 10.61
N GLN A 151 -0.27 -19.32 11.50
CA GLN A 151 0.87 -20.20 11.21
C GLN A 151 0.43 -21.64 10.85
N ALA A 152 -0.71 -22.10 11.39
CA ALA A 152 -1.24 -23.44 11.09
C ALA A 152 -1.67 -23.58 9.62
N ASN A 153 -2.23 -22.52 9.04
CA ASN A 153 -2.73 -22.54 7.65
C ASN A 153 -1.66 -22.04 6.65
N TYR A 154 -0.72 -21.22 7.12
CA TYR A 154 0.34 -20.64 6.28
C TYR A 154 1.73 -20.99 6.88
N PRO A 155 2.15 -22.28 6.79
CA PRO A 155 3.37 -22.74 7.46
C PRO A 155 4.65 -22.05 6.94
N ASN A 156 4.66 -21.64 5.67
CA ASN A 156 5.76 -20.95 5.02
C ASN A 156 5.64 -19.41 5.08
N ALA A 157 4.84 -18.89 6.01
CA ALA A 157 4.70 -17.46 6.22
C ALA A 157 5.04 -17.08 7.68
N ARG A 158 5.61 -15.89 7.85
CA ARG A 158 5.87 -15.26 9.15
C ARG A 158 5.12 -13.94 9.22
N LEU A 159 4.21 -13.83 10.17
CA LEU A 159 3.38 -12.66 10.39
C LEU A 159 3.92 -11.78 11.52
N ASP A 160 4.17 -10.51 11.22
CA ASP A 160 4.56 -9.48 12.19
C ASP A 160 3.56 -8.31 12.16
N PHE A 161 3.18 -7.80 13.37
CA PHE A 161 2.26 -6.66 13.53
C PHE A 161 3.03 -5.36 13.78
N TYR A 162 2.69 -4.29 13.02
CA TYR A 162 3.43 -3.02 13.04
C TYR A 162 2.78 -1.89 13.83
N ASN A 163 1.65 -2.15 14.46
CA ASN A 163 1.01 -1.25 15.42
C ASN A 163 0.65 0.15 14.87
N ILE A 164 0.43 0.27 13.56
CA ILE A 164 -0.04 1.52 12.95
C ILE A 164 -1.53 1.69 13.23
N GLY A 165 -1.91 2.83 13.80
CA GLY A 165 -3.29 3.17 14.13
C GLY A 165 -4.20 3.21 12.89
N ASN A 166 -5.50 3.16 13.10
CA ASN A 166 -6.48 3.26 12.03
C ASN A 166 -6.75 4.73 11.64
N ILE A 167 -7.63 4.93 10.67
CA ILE A 167 -8.02 6.26 10.16
C ILE A 167 -8.54 7.19 11.27
N HIS A 168 -9.23 6.68 12.27
CA HIS A 168 -9.79 7.49 13.37
C HIS A 168 -8.66 8.01 14.27
N VAL A 169 -7.71 7.16 14.64
CA VAL A 169 -6.52 7.54 15.42
C VAL A 169 -5.73 8.62 14.69
N MET A 170 -5.49 8.45 13.37
CA MET A 170 -4.74 9.43 12.56
C MET A 170 -5.48 10.76 12.46
N ARG A 171 -6.80 10.73 12.25
CA ARG A 171 -7.64 11.93 12.22
C ARG A 171 -7.55 12.72 13.52
N ASP A 172 -7.73 12.02 14.65
CA ASP A 172 -7.78 12.69 15.96
C ASP A 172 -6.42 13.27 16.33
N SER A 173 -5.33 12.53 16.07
CA SER A 173 -3.96 13.00 16.26
C SER A 173 -3.66 14.25 15.42
N HIS A 174 -4.01 14.22 14.13
CA HIS A 174 -3.82 15.37 13.23
C HIS A 174 -4.66 16.58 13.64
N LYS A 175 -5.93 16.37 14.02
CA LYS A 175 -6.81 17.43 14.50
C LYS A 175 -6.24 18.12 15.74
N ASN A 176 -5.72 17.34 16.68
CA ASN A 176 -5.06 17.88 17.88
C ASN A 176 -3.80 18.68 17.50
N LEU A 177 -2.98 18.18 16.58
CA LEU A 177 -1.82 18.89 16.07
C LEU A 177 -2.22 20.25 15.44
N CYS A 178 -3.20 20.25 14.55
CA CYS A 178 -3.70 21.48 13.92
C CYS A 178 -4.21 22.50 14.97
N ASN A 179 -4.98 22.02 15.96
CA ASN A 179 -5.47 22.88 17.04
C ASN A 179 -4.34 23.55 17.83
N ILE A 180 -3.26 22.83 18.11
CA ILE A 180 -2.10 23.39 18.83
C ILE A 180 -1.39 24.43 17.95
N ILE A 181 -1.12 24.08 16.68
CA ILE A 181 -0.40 25.00 15.76
C ILE A 181 -1.19 26.29 15.53
N LEU A 182 -2.51 26.22 15.42
CA LEU A 182 -3.37 27.38 15.13
C LEU A 182 -3.66 28.24 16.36
N ASN A 183 -3.72 27.64 17.55
CA ASN A 183 -4.21 28.33 18.75
C ASN A 183 -3.14 28.56 19.83
N SER A 184 -1.99 27.89 19.76
CA SER A 184 -0.95 28.04 20.77
C SER A 184 0.01 29.18 20.44
N ASN A 185 0.46 29.89 21.47
CA ASN A 185 1.59 30.78 21.35
C ASN A 185 2.87 29.94 21.22
N GLN A 186 3.60 30.07 20.12
CA GLN A 186 4.86 29.35 19.88
C GLN A 186 5.95 29.60 20.94
N ASN A 187 5.79 30.69 21.70
CA ASN A 187 6.67 31.02 22.83
C ASN A 187 6.26 30.37 24.15
N ASP A 188 5.19 29.55 24.15
CA ASP A 188 4.78 28.78 25.34
C ASP A 188 5.86 27.73 25.63
N ILE A 189 6.35 27.74 26.88
CA ILE A 189 7.34 26.77 27.38
C ILE A 189 6.87 25.31 27.22
N ASN A 190 5.56 25.09 27.16
CA ASN A 190 4.95 23.76 26.99
C ASN A 190 4.68 23.40 25.53
N PHE A 191 4.95 24.28 24.54
CA PHE A 191 4.59 24.04 23.13
C PHE A 191 5.11 22.68 22.60
N SER A 192 6.39 22.40 22.82
CA SER A 192 7.00 21.13 22.38
C SER A 192 6.32 19.90 23.02
N LYS A 193 5.96 19.99 24.30
CA LYS A 193 5.22 18.93 24.97
C LYS A 193 3.82 18.75 24.42
N GLN A 194 3.11 19.85 24.16
CA GLN A 194 1.78 19.80 23.55
C GLN A 194 1.83 19.12 22.17
N ILE A 195 2.84 19.41 21.33
CA ILE A 195 3.06 18.74 20.04
C ILE A 195 3.31 17.24 20.25
N GLU A 196 4.16 16.87 21.20
CA GLU A 196 4.45 15.46 21.53
C GLU A 196 3.18 14.71 21.98
N ASP A 197 2.36 15.32 22.81
CA ASP A 197 1.11 14.75 23.34
C ASP A 197 0.09 14.44 22.24
N THR A 198 0.17 15.06 21.06
CA THR A 198 -0.65 14.69 19.89
C THR A 198 -0.33 13.32 19.32
N GLN A 199 0.84 12.78 19.59
CA GLN A 199 1.39 11.53 19.05
C GLN A 199 1.55 11.51 17.52
N TRP A 200 1.37 12.63 16.81
CA TRP A 200 1.46 12.66 15.34
C TRP A 200 2.82 12.16 14.82
N LEU A 201 3.90 12.68 15.37
CA LEU A 201 5.26 12.25 14.98
C LEU A 201 5.55 10.80 15.38
N SER A 202 4.97 10.30 16.46
CA SER A 202 5.04 8.89 16.83
C SER A 202 4.37 8.00 15.78
N HIS A 203 3.21 8.42 15.25
CA HIS A 203 2.53 7.72 14.17
C HIS A 203 3.33 7.76 12.86
N VAL A 204 3.89 8.92 12.48
CA VAL A 204 4.82 9.05 11.33
C VAL A 204 5.99 8.07 11.47
N ARG A 205 6.61 8.01 12.65
CA ARG A 205 7.72 7.09 12.95
C ARG A 205 7.32 5.61 12.77
N LEU A 206 6.12 5.21 13.19
CA LEU A 206 5.64 3.82 13.02
C LEU A 206 5.48 3.45 11.55
N VAL A 207 4.93 4.36 10.74
CA VAL A 207 4.79 4.15 9.29
C VAL A 207 6.17 4.02 8.64
N LEU A 208 7.10 4.93 8.93
CA LEU A 208 8.48 4.89 8.41
C LEU A 208 9.21 3.60 8.83
N LYS A 209 9.05 3.18 10.09
CA LYS A 209 9.63 1.93 10.59
C LYS A 209 9.12 0.72 9.82
N ALA A 210 7.80 0.59 9.67
CA ALA A 210 7.20 -0.53 8.93
C ALA A 210 7.70 -0.57 7.47
N SER A 211 7.77 0.59 6.82
CA SER A 211 8.23 0.71 5.43
C SER A 211 9.70 0.35 5.28
N TRP A 212 10.55 0.81 6.19
CA TRP A 212 11.97 0.49 6.21
C TRP A 212 12.24 -0.99 6.45
N GLU A 213 11.54 -1.61 7.42
CA GLU A 213 11.68 -3.05 7.67
C GLU A 213 11.16 -3.88 6.50
N THR A 214 10.07 -3.47 5.85
CA THR A 214 9.58 -4.07 4.60
C THR A 214 10.65 -4.01 3.50
N ALA A 215 11.24 -2.85 3.27
CA ALA A 215 12.33 -2.70 2.29
C ALA A 215 13.55 -3.58 2.65
N ASN A 216 13.92 -3.66 3.93
CA ASN A 216 15.03 -4.50 4.37
C ASN A 216 14.81 -6.00 4.14
N PHE A 217 13.58 -6.51 4.28
CA PHE A 217 13.26 -7.89 3.92
C PHE A 217 13.48 -8.13 2.42
N VAL A 218 13.00 -7.21 1.58
CA VAL A 218 13.19 -7.29 0.11
C VAL A 218 14.67 -7.20 -0.28
N ILE A 219 15.44 -6.28 0.31
CA ILE A 219 16.90 -6.18 0.09
C ILE A 219 17.61 -7.50 0.44
N LYS A 220 17.16 -8.19 1.48
CA LYS A 220 17.69 -9.50 1.87
C LYS A 220 17.24 -10.67 0.99
N GLY A 221 16.47 -10.39 -0.07
CA GLY A 221 16.03 -11.42 -1.01
C GLY A 221 14.75 -12.15 -0.57
N MET A 222 13.98 -11.62 0.38
CA MET A 222 12.78 -12.25 0.91
C MET A 222 11.52 -11.65 0.28
N PRO A 223 10.50 -12.48 -0.08
CA PRO A 223 9.21 -11.99 -0.51
C PRO A 223 8.44 -11.41 0.68
N VAL A 224 7.73 -10.31 0.45
CA VAL A 224 6.95 -9.62 1.48
C VAL A 224 5.53 -9.38 1.01
N LEU A 225 4.55 -9.69 1.85
CA LEU A 225 3.14 -9.32 1.68
C LEU A 225 2.76 -8.26 2.72
N VAL A 226 2.33 -7.10 2.27
CA VAL A 226 1.85 -6.02 3.14
C VAL A 226 0.32 -5.98 3.10
N HIS A 227 -0.31 -6.00 4.26
CA HIS A 227 -1.75 -5.79 4.35
C HIS A 227 -2.16 -5.01 5.62
N CYS A 228 -3.41 -4.56 5.62
CA CYS A 228 -4.11 -4.04 6.78
C CYS A 228 -5.54 -4.59 6.78
N SER A 229 -6.58 -3.83 7.15
CA SER A 229 -7.96 -4.33 7.05
C SER A 229 -8.43 -4.41 5.58
N HIS A 230 -8.38 -3.29 4.85
CA HIS A 230 -8.85 -3.22 3.46
C HIS A 230 -7.70 -3.13 2.43
N GLY A 231 -6.47 -2.86 2.85
CA GLY A 231 -5.33 -2.81 1.94
C GLY A 231 -5.23 -1.53 1.09
N TRP A 232 -5.86 -0.42 1.47
CA TRP A 232 -5.89 0.83 0.70
C TRP A 232 -5.45 2.09 1.47
N ASP A 233 -5.24 2.04 2.79
CA ASP A 233 -4.72 3.14 3.60
C ASP A 233 -3.28 2.84 4.04
N ARG A 234 -3.10 2.17 5.19
CA ARG A 234 -1.79 1.81 5.76
C ARG A 234 -0.93 0.98 4.81
N THR A 235 -1.55 0.09 4.05
CA THR A 235 -0.87 -0.72 3.02
C THR A 235 -0.28 0.17 1.93
N SER A 236 -1.04 1.16 1.42
CA SER A 236 -0.52 2.11 0.43
C SER A 236 0.64 2.94 1.00
N GLN A 237 0.56 3.39 2.27
CA GLN A 237 1.67 4.10 2.93
C GLN A 237 2.93 3.23 2.98
N VAL A 238 2.81 1.99 3.46
CA VAL A 238 3.97 1.12 3.68
C VAL A 238 4.58 0.66 2.36
N CYS A 239 3.76 0.25 1.37
CA CYS A 239 4.26 -0.17 0.05
C CYS A 239 4.97 0.98 -0.66
N SER A 240 4.33 2.14 -0.80
CA SER A 240 4.91 3.27 -1.53
C SER A 240 6.20 3.79 -0.88
N LEU A 241 6.29 3.85 0.45
CA LEU A 241 7.51 4.24 1.13
C LEU A 241 8.60 3.15 1.05
N ALA A 242 8.24 1.87 1.10
CA ALA A 242 9.21 0.79 0.89
C ALA A 242 9.80 0.84 -0.53
N GLU A 243 8.98 1.08 -1.55
CA GLU A 243 9.43 1.26 -2.93
C GLU A 243 10.31 2.50 -3.10
N LEU A 244 10.00 3.58 -2.40
CA LEU A 244 10.83 4.80 -2.38
C LEU A 244 12.23 4.52 -1.81
N PHE A 245 12.35 3.63 -0.82
CA PHE A 245 13.65 3.17 -0.30
C PHE A 245 14.38 2.25 -1.27
N LEU A 246 13.65 1.34 -1.92
CA LEU A 246 14.19 0.29 -2.78
C LEU A 246 14.67 0.80 -4.14
N ASP A 247 13.95 1.73 -4.74
CA ASP A 247 14.13 2.13 -6.14
C ASP A 247 14.39 3.64 -6.28
N SER A 248 15.57 3.97 -6.80
CA SER A 248 15.96 5.37 -7.03
C SER A 248 15.08 6.06 -8.07
N PHE A 249 14.46 5.34 -8.98
CA PHE A 249 13.54 5.91 -9.96
C PHE A 249 12.37 6.63 -9.29
N TYR A 250 11.80 6.07 -8.22
CA TYR A 250 10.70 6.71 -7.48
C TYR A 250 11.12 7.98 -6.71
N ARG A 251 12.41 8.29 -6.65
CA ARG A 251 12.95 9.55 -6.10
C ARG A 251 13.12 10.64 -7.15
N THR A 252 12.79 10.35 -8.42
CA THR A 252 12.65 11.36 -9.49
C THR A 252 11.23 11.94 -9.48
N ILE A 253 11.02 13.07 -10.15
CA ILE A 253 9.71 13.71 -10.30
C ILE A 253 8.73 12.77 -11.03
N ASP A 254 9.15 12.21 -12.17
CA ASP A 254 8.32 11.27 -12.94
C ASP A 254 8.06 9.97 -12.18
N GLY A 255 9.09 9.41 -11.57
CA GLY A 255 8.95 8.18 -10.80
C GLY A 255 8.05 8.33 -9.57
N PHE A 256 8.09 9.47 -8.89
CA PHE A 256 7.21 9.73 -7.74
C PHE A 256 5.74 9.89 -8.18
N ARG A 257 5.51 10.53 -9.33
CA ARG A 257 4.18 10.59 -9.95
C ARG A 257 3.64 9.18 -10.25
N ILE A 258 4.46 8.33 -10.90
CA ILE A 258 4.09 6.93 -11.21
C ILE A 258 3.82 6.14 -9.93
N LEU A 259 4.61 6.33 -8.88
CA LEU A 259 4.41 5.69 -7.58
C LEU A 259 3.05 6.06 -6.97
N ILE A 260 2.67 7.33 -7.01
CA ILE A 260 1.36 7.80 -6.51
C ILE A 260 0.24 7.20 -7.37
N ASP A 261 0.34 7.26 -8.69
CA ASP A 261 -0.68 6.71 -9.57
C ASP A 261 -0.87 5.20 -9.34
N LYS A 262 0.22 4.46 -9.17
CA LYS A 262 0.19 3.01 -8.92
C LYS A 262 -0.38 2.69 -7.53
N GLU A 263 0.31 3.11 -6.48
CA GLU A 263 0.07 2.61 -5.12
C GLU A 263 -1.13 3.28 -4.42
N TRP A 264 -1.55 4.44 -4.91
CA TRP A 264 -2.65 5.20 -4.32
C TRP A 264 -3.87 5.24 -5.25
N CYS A 265 -3.71 5.68 -6.49
CA CYS A 265 -4.84 5.82 -7.40
C CYS A 265 -5.36 4.48 -7.91
N SER A 266 -4.50 3.70 -8.60
CA SER A 266 -4.92 2.44 -9.23
C SER A 266 -5.23 1.35 -8.23
N PHE A 267 -4.53 1.32 -7.08
CA PHE A 267 -4.86 0.40 -5.99
C PHE A 267 -5.91 0.94 -5.02
N GLY A 268 -6.68 1.97 -5.41
CA GLY A 268 -7.96 2.33 -4.83
C GLY A 268 -7.92 2.91 -3.42
N HIS A 269 -6.93 3.80 -3.14
CA HIS A 269 -7.05 4.63 -1.94
C HIS A 269 -8.27 5.54 -2.07
N PRO A 270 -9.20 5.54 -1.11
CA PRO A 270 -10.47 6.23 -1.26
C PRO A 270 -10.33 7.75 -1.01
N PHE A 271 -9.68 8.46 -1.94
CA PHE A 271 -9.41 9.89 -1.82
C PHE A 271 -10.66 10.72 -1.50
N HIS A 272 -11.78 10.43 -2.18
CA HIS A 272 -13.02 11.15 -2.00
C HIS A 272 -13.53 11.09 -0.53
N LEU A 273 -13.47 9.89 0.08
CA LEU A 273 -13.85 9.70 1.47
C LEU A 273 -12.84 10.30 2.44
N ARG A 274 -11.53 10.19 2.15
CA ARG A 274 -10.46 10.63 3.06
C ARG A 274 -10.25 12.13 3.06
N ALA A 275 -10.46 12.80 1.91
CA ALA A 275 -10.24 14.24 1.75
C ALA A 275 -11.54 15.07 1.84
N ALA A 276 -12.69 14.48 2.13
CA ALA A 276 -13.97 15.15 2.25
C ALA A 276 -14.37 15.96 1.01
N HIS A 277 -14.19 15.42 -0.19
CA HIS A 277 -14.52 16.13 -1.45
C HIS A 277 -16.02 16.39 -1.63
N THR A 278 -16.89 15.72 -0.88
CA THR A 278 -18.32 16.07 -0.76
C THR A 278 -18.74 16.11 0.70
N GLN A 279 -19.48 17.13 1.06
CA GLN A 279 -20.21 17.16 2.32
C GLN A 279 -21.56 16.44 2.13
N ASP A 280 -21.70 15.27 2.71
CA ASP A 280 -23.02 14.66 2.84
C ASP A 280 -23.76 15.37 3.99
N LYS A 281 -24.93 15.93 3.67
CA LYS A 281 -25.80 16.60 4.67
C LYS A 281 -26.23 15.68 5.84
N ASN A 282 -25.95 14.39 5.76
CA ASN A 282 -26.34 13.37 6.76
C ASN A 282 -25.22 12.96 7.72
N ASN A 283 -24.09 13.68 7.80
CA ASN A 283 -22.96 13.49 8.77
C ASN A 283 -22.33 12.08 8.85
N ARG A 284 -22.69 11.12 8.00
CA ARG A 284 -22.13 9.77 8.04
C ARG A 284 -20.76 9.65 7.39
N GLN A 285 -20.36 10.63 6.57
CA GLN A 285 -19.05 10.63 5.88
C GLN A 285 -17.93 11.21 6.74
N ASP A 286 -18.20 12.04 7.73
CA ASP A 286 -17.18 12.66 8.59
C ASP A 286 -16.30 11.62 9.30
N ASP A 287 -16.85 10.43 9.58
CA ASP A 287 -16.10 9.32 10.19
C ASP A 287 -15.05 8.71 9.26
N GLN A 288 -15.14 8.94 7.94
CA GLN A 288 -14.21 8.41 6.96
C GLN A 288 -13.07 9.37 6.60
N ILE A 289 -13.20 10.64 6.98
CA ILE A 289 -12.18 11.67 6.76
C ILE A 289 -10.94 11.32 7.58
N SER A 290 -9.76 11.32 6.94
CA SER A 290 -8.49 11.08 7.64
C SER A 290 -7.30 11.49 6.76
N PRO A 291 -6.25 12.10 7.33
CA PRO A 291 -5.11 12.64 6.60
C PRO A 291 -4.09 11.56 6.21
N ILE A 292 -4.54 10.40 5.72
CA ILE A 292 -3.66 9.26 5.44
C ILE A 292 -2.64 9.57 4.33
N PHE A 293 -3.10 10.18 3.24
CA PHE A 293 -2.19 10.57 2.15
C PHE A 293 -1.29 11.73 2.57
N LEU A 294 -1.80 12.70 3.33
CA LEU A 294 -0.97 13.78 3.89
C LEU A 294 0.11 13.22 4.82
N GLN A 295 -0.20 12.19 5.61
CA GLN A 295 0.80 11.52 6.45
C GLN A 295 1.88 10.81 5.62
N PHE A 296 1.53 10.23 4.47
CA PHE A 296 2.52 9.70 3.52
C PHE A 296 3.42 10.81 2.97
N ILE A 297 2.87 11.97 2.60
CA ILE A 297 3.66 13.14 2.16
C ILE A 297 4.59 13.61 3.28
N GLU A 298 4.11 13.66 4.53
CA GLU A 298 4.94 13.97 5.70
C GLU A 298 6.09 12.96 5.88
N CYS A 299 5.82 11.66 5.78
CA CYS A 299 6.85 10.62 5.83
C CYS A 299 7.90 10.82 4.73
N THR A 300 7.46 11.11 3.51
CA THR A 300 8.35 11.39 2.37
C THR A 300 9.20 12.63 2.64
N TRP A 301 8.60 13.70 3.15
CA TRP A 301 9.34 14.91 3.52
C TRP A 301 10.41 14.64 4.58
N GLN A 302 10.12 13.82 5.59
CA GLN A 302 11.10 13.45 6.62
C GLN A 302 12.32 12.74 6.01
N ILE A 303 12.13 11.93 4.97
CA ILE A 303 13.23 11.27 4.25
C ILE A 303 13.99 12.30 3.39
N VAL A 304 13.29 13.13 2.62
CA VAL A 304 13.90 14.18 1.79
C VAL A 304 14.73 15.14 2.63
N LYS A 305 14.23 15.52 3.81
CA LYS A 305 14.96 16.43 4.73
C LYS A 305 16.29 15.84 5.21
N GLN A 306 16.33 14.52 5.44
CA GLN A 306 17.53 13.82 5.91
C GLN A 306 18.51 13.51 4.76
N TYR A 307 17.99 13.27 3.56
CA TYR A 307 18.75 12.80 2.40
C TYR A 307 18.43 13.61 1.12
N PRO A 308 18.57 14.96 1.13
CA PRO A 308 18.08 15.80 0.04
C PRO A 308 18.76 15.53 -1.31
N THR A 309 20.00 15.09 -1.32
CA THR A 309 20.76 14.82 -2.55
C THR A 309 20.34 13.55 -3.28
N TYR A 310 19.51 12.71 -2.65
CA TYR A 310 18.99 11.47 -3.26
C TYR A 310 17.67 11.69 -4.01
N PHE A 311 17.11 12.91 -3.97
CA PHE A 311 15.81 13.25 -4.55
C PHE A 311 15.96 14.34 -5.62
N GLU A 312 15.24 14.20 -6.71
CA GLU A 312 15.10 15.24 -7.74
C GLU A 312 14.13 16.34 -7.31
N PHE A 313 13.19 16.02 -6.41
CA PHE A 313 12.18 16.93 -5.89
C PHE A 313 12.47 17.39 -4.45
N ASN A 314 11.78 18.44 -4.04
CA ASN A 314 11.96 19.09 -2.74
C ASN A 314 10.61 19.32 -2.03
N LEU A 315 10.65 20.01 -0.87
CA LEU A 315 9.46 20.36 -0.10
C LEU A 315 8.39 21.08 -0.93
N LYS A 316 8.79 21.99 -1.83
CA LYS A 316 7.81 22.74 -2.63
C LYS A 316 6.97 21.83 -3.51
N TYR A 317 7.60 20.82 -4.13
CA TYR A 317 6.89 19.81 -4.91
C TYR A 317 5.90 19.01 -4.06
N LEU A 318 6.31 18.56 -2.87
CA LEU A 318 5.46 17.83 -1.94
C LEU A 318 4.27 18.67 -1.44
N LEU A 319 4.49 19.95 -1.17
CA LEU A 319 3.40 20.88 -0.78
C LEU A 319 2.39 21.08 -1.90
N VAL A 320 2.83 21.17 -3.16
CA VAL A 320 1.91 21.26 -4.31
C VAL A 320 1.05 20.02 -4.41
N ILE A 321 1.61 18.81 -4.24
CA ILE A 321 0.84 17.57 -4.25
C ILE A 321 -0.17 17.55 -3.08
N ALA A 322 0.27 17.90 -1.87
CA ALA A 322 -0.59 17.94 -0.69
C ALA A 322 -1.77 18.90 -0.88
N ASP A 323 -1.52 20.11 -1.41
CA ASP A 323 -2.56 21.12 -1.69
C ASP A 323 -3.56 20.60 -2.73
N HIS A 324 -3.06 19.97 -3.80
CA HIS A 324 -3.91 19.47 -4.88
C HIS A 324 -4.71 18.23 -4.51
N THR A 325 -4.36 17.51 -3.45
CA THR A 325 -5.20 16.45 -2.89
C THR A 325 -6.57 16.98 -2.45
N TYR A 326 -6.61 18.24 -1.98
CA TYR A 326 -7.85 18.89 -1.50
C TYR A 326 -8.46 19.88 -2.50
N SER A 327 -7.75 20.24 -3.58
CA SER A 327 -8.18 21.29 -4.51
C SER A 327 -9.35 20.90 -5.41
N GLY A 328 -9.63 19.60 -5.58
CA GLY A 328 -10.63 19.08 -6.51
C GLY A 328 -10.34 19.31 -8.00
N ARG A 329 -9.11 19.72 -8.36
CA ARG A 329 -8.73 20.10 -9.72
C ARG A 329 -8.26 18.95 -10.59
N PHE A 330 -7.68 17.91 -9.99
CA PHE A 330 -7.02 16.82 -10.71
C PHE A 330 -7.76 15.50 -10.48
N GLY A 331 -8.01 14.77 -11.57
CA GLY A 331 -8.76 13.53 -11.58
C GLY A 331 -8.12 12.41 -10.74
N ASN A 332 -6.78 12.40 -10.59
CA ASN A 332 -6.05 11.44 -9.76
C ASN A 332 -6.56 11.39 -8.31
N PHE A 333 -6.86 12.57 -7.73
CA PHE A 333 -7.28 12.71 -6.33
C PHE A 333 -8.80 12.74 -6.16
N LEU A 334 -9.55 12.63 -7.27
CA LEU A 334 -11.01 12.51 -7.22
C LEU A 334 -11.43 11.04 -7.13
N PHE A 335 -12.62 10.83 -6.53
CA PHE A 335 -13.24 9.51 -6.37
C PHE A 335 -12.42 8.51 -5.53
N ASN A 336 -12.86 7.26 -5.47
CA ASN A 336 -12.29 6.24 -4.58
C ASN A 336 -11.59 5.11 -5.32
N SER A 337 -11.80 4.99 -6.63
CA SER A 337 -11.24 3.90 -7.44
C SER A 337 -11.07 4.32 -8.90
N ASP A 338 -10.33 3.52 -9.66
CA ASP A 338 -10.23 3.67 -11.11
C ASP A 338 -11.58 3.43 -11.80
N LEU A 339 -12.38 2.50 -11.29
CA LEU A 339 -13.76 2.29 -11.77
C LEU A 339 -14.58 3.58 -11.69
N ASP A 340 -14.55 4.26 -10.54
CA ASP A 340 -15.27 5.53 -10.38
C ASP A 340 -14.70 6.60 -11.31
N ARG A 341 -13.38 6.72 -11.42
CA ARG A 341 -12.71 7.71 -12.29
C ARG A 341 -13.05 7.49 -13.78
N GLU A 342 -13.14 6.24 -14.22
CA GLU A 342 -13.56 5.91 -15.59
C GLU A 342 -15.04 6.24 -15.81
N ALA A 343 -15.91 5.85 -14.89
CA ALA A 343 -17.35 6.10 -14.97
C ALA A 343 -17.69 7.59 -15.10
N TYR A 344 -16.93 8.45 -14.42
CA TYR A 344 -17.13 9.91 -14.45
C TYR A 344 -16.22 10.64 -15.43
N GLY A 345 -15.44 9.94 -16.26
CA GLY A 345 -14.57 10.53 -17.29
C GLY A 345 -13.45 11.41 -16.72
N SER A 346 -13.09 11.23 -15.45
CA SER A 346 -12.07 12.03 -14.77
C SER A 346 -10.65 11.52 -15.04
N LYS A 347 -10.49 10.28 -15.48
CA LYS A 347 -9.19 9.66 -15.81
C LYS A 347 -8.44 10.43 -16.90
N ASN A 348 -9.16 11.13 -17.78
CA ASN A 348 -8.61 11.98 -18.85
C ASN A 348 -8.28 13.41 -18.40
N LYS A 349 -8.44 13.74 -17.13
CA LYS A 349 -8.19 15.07 -16.54
C LYS A 349 -7.09 15.03 -15.46
N CYS A 350 -6.20 14.05 -15.60
CA CYS A 350 -5.07 13.88 -14.67
C CYS A 350 -3.98 14.95 -14.92
N ALA A 351 -3.23 15.26 -13.86
CA ALA A 351 -2.12 16.20 -13.90
C ALA A 351 -0.88 15.59 -14.57
#